data_6b6f70cc1a3de1c7b51f8122695453ef
#
_entry.id   6b6f70cc1a3de1c7b51f8122695453ef
#
_cell.length_a   1.000
_cell.length_b   1.000
_cell.length_c   1.000
_cell.angle_alpha   90.00
_cell.angle_beta   90.00
_cell.angle_gamma   90.00
#
_symmetry.space_group_name_H-M   'P 1'
#
loop_
_entity.id
_entity.type
_entity.pdbx_description
1 polymer ?
#
loop_
_entity_poly.entity_id
_entity_poly.type
_entity_poly.pdbx_seq_one_letter_code
_entity_poly.pdbx_strand_id
1 'polypeptide(L)'
;MLLLLNSYPLLVSEDLVFYSKETSLQSSVSVMVYSLSGLDQLNEENVTAAMAVVEETGLSRILVTDDAGRVLYDTRETGSAVGEYSFYTEVVQALRGNDAFTCSYHDGAFRSRASSPVLYQNQIIGAVYAYEYDPSQGALLEGLQSNLLR
;
A
#
# COMPACT_ATOMS: atom_id res chain seq x y z
N MET A 1 -31.06 -9.23 21.24
CA MET A 1 -29.96 -10.14 20.87
C MET A 1 -29.85 -10.33 19.37
N LEU A 2 -30.91 -10.74 18.69
CA LEU A 2 -30.88 -10.92 17.24
C LEU A 2 -30.59 -9.62 16.48
N LEU A 3 -31.10 -8.49 16.93
CA LEU A 3 -30.83 -7.20 16.34
C LEU A 3 -29.34 -6.81 16.44
N LEU A 4 -28.71 -7.14 17.56
CA LEU A 4 -27.28 -6.91 17.74
C LEU A 4 -26.46 -7.80 16.79
N LEU A 5 -26.86 -9.05 16.61
CA LEU A 5 -26.18 -9.95 15.68
C LEU A 5 -26.31 -9.51 14.21
N ASN A 6 -27.43 -8.87 13.86
CA ASN A 6 -27.63 -8.37 12.52
C ASN A 6 -26.97 -7.02 12.27
N SER A 7 -26.94 -6.15 13.29
CA SER A 7 -26.35 -4.81 13.18
C SER A 7 -24.84 -4.80 13.40
N TYR A 8 -24.36 -5.64 14.31
CA TYR A 8 -22.95 -5.71 14.67
C TYR A 8 -22.06 -6.09 13.49
N PRO A 9 -22.38 -7.10 12.66
CA PRO A 9 -21.56 -7.42 11.49
C PRO A 9 -21.45 -6.27 10.50
N LEU A 10 -22.46 -5.40 10.38
CA LEU A 10 -22.41 -4.24 9.51
C LEU A 10 -21.33 -3.25 9.96
N LEU A 11 -21.28 -2.94 11.26
CA LEU A 11 -20.30 -2.01 11.81
C LEU A 11 -18.89 -2.61 11.80
N VAL A 12 -18.77 -3.89 12.16
CA VAL A 12 -17.49 -4.58 12.25
C VAL A 12 -16.91 -4.89 10.88
N SER A 13 -17.76 -5.11 9.86
CA SER A 13 -17.30 -5.48 8.52
C SER A 13 -16.38 -4.43 7.90
N GLU A 14 -16.72 -3.15 8.04
CA GLU A 14 -15.88 -2.08 7.50
C GLU A 14 -14.55 -1.98 8.27
N ASP A 15 -14.60 -2.02 9.60
CA ASP A 15 -13.39 -2.00 10.43
C ASP A 15 -12.51 -3.22 10.17
N LEU A 16 -13.11 -4.39 10.01
CA LEU A 16 -12.38 -5.62 9.68
C LEU A 16 -11.71 -5.52 8.31
N VAL A 17 -12.38 -4.92 7.34
CA VAL A 17 -11.79 -4.72 6.00
C VAL A 17 -10.61 -3.76 6.09
N PHE A 18 -10.74 -2.64 6.80
CA PHE A 18 -9.63 -1.71 7.01
C PHE A 18 -8.44 -2.40 7.67
N TYR A 19 -8.69 -3.17 8.73
CA TYR A 19 -7.64 -3.92 9.42
C TYR A 19 -6.98 -4.95 8.49
N SER A 20 -7.79 -5.69 7.74
CA SER A 20 -7.29 -6.68 6.78
C SER A 20 -6.46 -6.03 5.67
N LYS A 21 -6.89 -4.88 5.16
CA LYS A 21 -6.16 -4.11 4.17
C LYS A 21 -4.81 -3.65 4.70
N GLU A 22 -4.80 -3.13 5.94
CA GLU A 22 -3.56 -2.70 6.59
C GLU A 22 -2.58 -3.85 6.70
N THR A 23 -3.01 -4.98 7.26
CA THR A 23 -2.17 -6.15 7.46
C THR A 23 -1.63 -6.67 6.13
N SER A 24 -2.50 -6.83 5.13
CA SER A 24 -2.13 -7.37 3.83
C SER A 24 -1.19 -6.44 3.07
N LEU A 25 -1.51 -5.15 3.03
CA LEU A 25 -0.74 -4.19 2.27
C LEU A 25 0.63 -3.94 2.92
N GLN A 26 0.67 -3.84 4.25
CA GLN A 26 1.94 -3.68 4.97
C GLN A 26 2.82 -4.92 4.82
N SER A 27 2.24 -6.12 4.79
CA SER A 27 2.98 -7.34 4.51
C SER A 27 3.62 -7.31 3.12
N SER A 28 2.87 -6.88 2.11
CA SER A 28 3.37 -6.76 0.74
C SER A 28 4.52 -5.75 0.67
N VAL A 29 4.36 -4.60 1.32
CA VAL A 29 5.41 -3.59 1.37
C VAL A 29 6.66 -4.13 2.09
N SER A 30 6.48 -4.87 3.17
CA SER A 30 7.59 -5.47 3.93
C SER A 30 8.41 -6.44 3.07
N VAL A 31 7.75 -7.24 2.24
CA VAL A 31 8.45 -8.14 1.31
C VAL A 31 9.31 -7.36 0.32
N MET A 32 8.77 -6.28 -0.21
CA MET A 32 9.49 -5.41 -1.15
C MET A 32 10.68 -4.72 -0.46
N VAL A 33 10.47 -4.21 0.74
CA VAL A 33 11.56 -3.59 1.54
C VAL A 33 12.66 -4.62 1.80
N TYR A 34 12.28 -5.84 2.16
CA TYR A 34 13.25 -6.92 2.38
C TYR A 34 14.08 -7.19 1.12
N SER A 35 13.44 -7.19 -0.05
CA SER A 35 14.12 -7.40 -1.33
C SER A 35 15.18 -6.34 -1.63
N LEU A 36 15.02 -5.14 -1.06
CA LEU A 36 15.92 -4.01 -1.26
C LEU A 36 16.93 -3.83 -0.11
N SER A 37 16.79 -4.60 0.97
CA SER A 37 17.49 -4.35 2.23
C SER A 37 19.00 -4.64 2.19
N GLY A 38 19.49 -5.32 1.18
CA GLY A 38 20.93 -5.60 1.04
C GLY A 38 21.68 -4.54 0.26
N LEU A 39 20.98 -3.55 -0.28
CA LEU A 39 21.60 -2.50 -1.11
C LEU A 39 22.02 -1.33 -0.23
N ASP A 40 23.21 -0.78 -0.50
CA ASP A 40 23.74 0.37 0.24
C ASP A 40 23.18 1.70 -0.24
N GLN A 41 22.70 1.74 -1.46
CA GLN A 41 21.97 2.87 -2.05
C GLN A 41 21.01 2.33 -3.10
N LEU A 42 20.00 3.12 -3.42
CA LEU A 42 19.01 2.75 -4.43
C LEU A 42 19.20 3.59 -5.69
N ASN A 43 19.12 2.93 -6.84
CA ASN A 43 19.11 3.57 -8.15
C ASN A 43 18.14 2.82 -9.05
N GLU A 44 17.88 3.36 -10.25
CA GLU A 44 16.91 2.76 -11.17
C GLU A 44 17.28 1.33 -11.54
N GLU A 45 18.57 1.08 -11.76
CA GLU A 45 19.06 -0.22 -12.20
C GLU A 45 18.90 -1.28 -11.12
N ASN A 46 19.39 -1.03 -9.90
CA ASN A 46 19.36 -2.05 -8.84
C ASN A 46 17.96 -2.27 -8.31
N VAL A 47 17.12 -1.23 -8.25
CA VAL A 47 15.73 -1.37 -7.83
C VAL A 47 14.93 -2.17 -8.87
N THR A 48 15.10 -1.89 -10.15
CA THR A 48 14.41 -2.62 -11.21
C THR A 48 14.79 -4.10 -11.17
N ALA A 49 16.06 -4.42 -10.96
CA ALA A 49 16.52 -5.80 -10.84
C ALA A 49 15.92 -6.50 -9.61
N ALA A 50 15.88 -5.82 -8.46
CA ALA A 50 15.32 -6.37 -7.23
C ALA A 50 13.81 -6.59 -7.36
N MET A 51 13.09 -5.64 -7.95
CA MET A 51 11.64 -5.74 -8.10
C MET A 51 11.22 -6.76 -9.14
N ALA A 52 12.10 -7.12 -10.07
CA ALA A 52 11.82 -8.15 -11.07
C ALA A 52 11.59 -9.53 -10.46
N VAL A 53 12.13 -9.80 -9.26
CA VAL A 53 11.97 -11.08 -8.57
C VAL A 53 10.81 -11.07 -7.57
N VAL A 54 10.17 -9.92 -7.35
CA VAL A 54 8.99 -9.82 -6.51
C VAL A 54 7.79 -10.34 -7.30
N GLU A 55 7.06 -11.28 -6.72
CA GLU A 55 5.87 -11.84 -7.37
C GLU A 55 4.81 -10.76 -7.55
N GLU A 56 3.99 -10.92 -8.59
CA GLU A 56 2.86 -10.04 -8.81
C GLU A 56 1.93 -10.09 -7.60
N THR A 57 1.66 -8.92 -7.03
CA THR A 57 0.92 -8.81 -5.78
C THR A 57 -0.55 -8.47 -5.98
N GLY A 58 -0.96 -8.20 -7.22
CA GLY A 58 -2.31 -7.69 -7.50
C GLY A 58 -2.50 -6.24 -7.09
N LEU A 59 -1.44 -5.54 -6.72
CA LEU A 59 -1.50 -4.14 -6.33
C LEU A 59 -1.67 -3.24 -7.56
N SER A 60 -2.39 -2.15 -7.38
CA SER A 60 -2.69 -1.21 -8.47
C SER A 60 -1.48 -0.37 -8.85
N ARG A 61 -0.59 -0.10 -7.90
CA ARG A 61 0.63 0.66 -8.17
C ARG A 61 1.68 0.39 -7.09
N ILE A 62 2.93 0.32 -7.51
CA ILE A 62 4.09 0.24 -6.63
C ILE A 62 5.08 1.30 -7.08
N LEU A 63 5.56 2.11 -6.14
CA LEU A 63 6.64 3.06 -6.35
C LEU A 63 7.79 2.73 -5.42
N VAL A 64 9.01 2.90 -5.89
CA VAL A 64 10.20 2.90 -5.03
C VAL A 64 10.94 4.21 -5.28
N THR A 65 11.31 4.89 -4.20
CA THR A 65 12.02 6.16 -4.27
C THR A 65 13.41 6.04 -3.67
N ASP A 66 14.29 6.99 -3.98
CA ASP A 66 15.53 7.18 -3.26
C ASP A 66 15.27 7.95 -1.96
N ASP A 67 16.33 8.32 -1.24
CA ASP A 67 16.25 9.02 0.04
C ASP A 67 15.76 10.47 -0.08
N ALA A 68 15.78 11.04 -1.27
CA ALA A 68 15.22 12.37 -1.54
C ALA A 68 13.76 12.33 -2.01
N GLY A 69 13.21 11.14 -2.23
CA GLY A 69 11.84 10.97 -2.73
C GLY A 69 11.74 10.95 -4.24
N ARG A 70 12.86 10.88 -4.96
CA ARG A 70 12.84 10.73 -6.41
C ARG A 70 12.45 9.31 -6.75
N VAL A 71 11.47 9.15 -7.64
CA VAL A 71 10.95 7.83 -8.03
C VAL A 71 11.96 7.12 -8.93
N LEU A 72 12.34 5.91 -8.52
CA LEU A 72 13.28 5.05 -9.22
C LEU A 72 12.58 3.90 -9.94
N TYR A 73 11.39 3.54 -9.50
CA TYR A 73 10.61 2.43 -10.04
C TYR A 73 9.13 2.75 -9.90
N ASP A 74 8.36 2.44 -10.94
CA ASP A 74 6.93 2.64 -10.98
C ASP A 74 6.32 1.54 -11.83
N THR A 75 5.33 0.83 -11.30
CA THR A 75 4.63 -0.21 -12.05
C THR A 75 3.76 0.35 -13.18
N ARG A 76 3.44 1.64 -13.15
CA ARG A 76 2.65 2.29 -14.19
C ARG A 76 3.53 2.51 -15.41
N GLU A 77 3.18 1.88 -16.54
CA GLU A 77 3.92 2.02 -17.79
C GLU A 77 3.57 3.34 -18.48
N THR A 78 2.27 3.65 -18.57
CA THR A 78 1.80 4.91 -19.13
C THR A 78 1.68 5.94 -18.03
N GLY A 79 2.32 7.10 -18.18
CA GLY A 79 2.33 8.13 -17.16
C GLY A 79 3.21 7.75 -15.95
N SER A 80 4.31 7.04 -16.21
CA SER A 80 5.28 6.67 -15.18
C SER A 80 5.86 7.92 -14.51
N ALA A 81 6.01 7.85 -13.19
CA ALA A 81 6.60 8.92 -12.39
C ALA A 81 8.12 8.78 -12.24
N VAL A 82 8.76 7.79 -12.87
CA VAL A 82 10.22 7.60 -12.76
C VAL A 82 10.94 8.87 -13.12
N GLY A 83 11.85 9.30 -12.25
CA GLY A 83 12.60 10.54 -12.40
C GLY A 83 11.95 11.76 -11.75
N GLU A 84 10.69 11.69 -11.39
CA GLU A 84 9.98 12.75 -10.69
C GLU A 84 10.03 12.53 -9.18
N TYR A 85 9.78 13.58 -8.41
CA TYR A 85 9.73 13.49 -6.96
C TYR A 85 8.31 13.18 -6.51
N SER A 86 8.16 12.23 -5.57
CA SER A 86 6.86 11.88 -5.01
C SER A 86 6.59 12.73 -3.77
N PHE A 87 5.40 13.36 -3.75
CA PHE A 87 4.93 14.15 -2.61
C PHE A 87 3.78 13.47 -1.87
N TYR A 88 3.53 12.19 -2.11
CA TYR A 88 2.54 11.45 -1.33
C TYR A 88 2.91 11.49 0.15
N THR A 89 1.89 11.75 0.98
CA THR A 89 2.09 11.85 2.43
C THR A 89 2.74 10.59 3.00
N GLU A 90 2.34 9.42 2.50
CA GLU A 90 2.89 8.13 2.93
C GLU A 90 4.39 8.03 2.63
N VAL A 91 4.81 8.48 1.46
CA VAL A 91 6.23 8.49 1.09
C VAL A 91 7.02 9.45 1.97
N VAL A 92 6.48 10.64 2.22
CA VAL A 92 7.12 11.63 3.10
C VAL A 92 7.31 11.04 4.50
N GLN A 93 6.30 10.35 5.04
CA GLN A 93 6.40 9.71 6.34
C GLN A 93 7.44 8.59 6.36
N ALA A 94 7.49 7.78 5.30
CA ALA A 94 8.49 6.72 5.19
C ALA A 94 9.91 7.30 5.19
N LEU A 95 10.14 8.38 4.47
CA LEU A 95 11.46 9.04 4.43
C LEU A 95 11.84 9.68 5.76
N ARG A 96 10.87 9.85 6.66
CA ARG A 96 11.11 10.27 8.06
C ARG A 96 11.29 9.09 9.01
N GLY A 97 11.23 7.88 8.51
CA GLY A 97 11.44 6.67 9.29
C GLY A 97 10.16 6.03 9.81
N ASN A 98 9.00 6.43 9.34
CA ASN A 98 7.71 5.93 9.83
C ASN A 98 7.03 5.08 8.79
N ASP A 99 6.53 3.91 9.19
CA ASP A 99 5.57 3.19 8.35
C ASP A 99 4.27 3.98 8.31
N ALA A 100 3.67 4.07 7.13
CA ALA A 100 2.44 4.82 6.95
C ALA A 100 1.40 3.95 6.26
N PHE A 101 0.16 4.09 6.68
CA PHE A 101 -0.97 3.41 6.05
C PHE A 101 -2.19 4.32 6.09
N THR A 102 -2.88 4.40 4.95
CA THR A 102 -4.17 5.07 4.86
C THR A 102 -5.12 4.18 4.07
N CYS A 103 -6.38 4.18 4.46
CA CYS A 103 -7.42 3.45 3.76
C CYS A 103 -8.70 4.26 3.80
N SER A 104 -9.38 4.34 2.66
CA SER A 104 -10.67 5.01 2.56
C SER A 104 -11.65 4.13 1.79
N TYR A 105 -12.92 4.27 2.14
CA TYR A 105 -14.02 3.67 1.40
C TYR A 105 -14.82 4.78 0.77
N HIS A 106 -14.86 4.81 -0.56
CA HIS A 106 -15.53 5.87 -1.32
C HIS A 106 -16.00 5.34 -2.65
N ASP A 107 -17.23 5.67 -3.02
CA ASP A 107 -17.85 5.24 -4.29
C ASP A 107 -17.77 3.73 -4.50
N GLY A 108 -18.07 2.96 -3.47
CA GLY A 108 -18.12 1.50 -3.55
C GLY A 108 -16.78 0.81 -3.64
N ALA A 109 -15.68 1.51 -3.38
CA ALA A 109 -14.35 0.93 -3.48
C ALA A 109 -13.49 1.30 -2.28
N PHE A 110 -12.63 0.36 -1.87
CA PHE A 110 -11.57 0.63 -0.91
C PHE A 110 -10.32 1.11 -1.65
N ARG A 111 -9.71 2.17 -1.15
CA ARG A 111 -8.43 2.69 -1.64
C ARG A 111 -7.47 2.71 -0.48
N SER A 112 -6.43 1.90 -0.60
CA SER A 112 -5.44 1.73 0.47
C SER A 112 -4.06 2.14 -0.03
N ARG A 113 -3.30 2.81 0.83
CA ARG A 113 -1.93 3.21 0.55
C ARG A 113 -1.07 2.86 1.74
N ALA A 114 0.10 2.31 1.47
CA ALA A 114 1.08 2.02 2.50
C ALA A 114 2.47 2.39 2.00
N SER A 115 3.32 2.79 2.92
CA SER A 115 4.71 3.07 2.60
C SER A 115 5.58 2.72 3.79
N SER A 116 6.80 2.27 3.51
CA SER A 116 7.78 1.96 4.54
C SER A 116 9.17 2.39 4.07
N PRO A 117 10.04 2.78 5.01
CA PRO A 117 11.41 3.13 4.65
C PRO A 117 12.23 1.89 4.29
N VAL A 118 13.16 2.07 3.38
CA VAL A 118 14.21 1.11 3.10
C VAL A 118 15.46 1.56 3.86
N LEU A 119 16.02 0.67 4.67
CA LEU A 119 17.15 0.99 5.54
C LEU A 119 18.39 0.20 5.13
N TYR A 120 19.53 0.84 5.24
CA TYR A 120 20.84 0.20 5.19
C TYR A 120 21.69 0.73 6.33
N GLN A 121 22.11 -0.15 7.22
CA GLN A 121 22.91 0.22 8.41
C GLN A 121 22.29 1.39 9.19
N ASN A 122 20.96 1.30 9.42
CA ASN A 122 20.17 2.30 10.14
C ASN A 122 20.02 3.66 9.41
N GLN A 123 20.44 3.75 8.16
CA GLN A 123 20.25 4.94 7.34
C GLN A 123 19.10 4.68 6.37
N ILE A 124 18.23 5.68 6.20
CA ILE A 124 17.13 5.60 5.23
C ILE A 124 17.72 5.86 3.85
N ILE A 125 17.60 4.86 2.97
CA ILE A 125 18.12 4.96 1.60
C ILE A 125 17.00 5.14 0.57
N GLY A 126 15.74 5.03 0.99
CA GLY A 126 14.59 5.21 0.13
C GLY A 126 13.31 4.79 0.79
N ALA A 127 12.27 4.69 -0.03
CA ALA A 127 10.94 4.29 0.43
C ALA A 127 10.27 3.41 -0.61
N VAL A 128 9.44 2.47 -0.13
CA VAL A 128 8.53 1.70 -0.95
C VAL A 128 7.12 2.19 -0.68
N TYR A 129 6.35 2.41 -1.73
CA TYR A 129 4.96 2.84 -1.68
C TYR A 129 4.11 1.86 -2.48
N ALA A 130 2.97 1.47 -1.92
CA ALA A 130 2.03 0.59 -2.59
C ALA A 130 0.62 1.16 -2.50
N TYR A 131 -0.14 1.01 -3.57
CA TYR A 131 -1.53 1.44 -3.68
C TYR A 131 -2.39 0.29 -4.16
N GLU A 132 -3.52 0.07 -3.49
CA GLU A 132 -4.53 -0.89 -3.90
C GLU A 132 -5.87 -0.21 -4.08
N TYR A 133 -6.47 -0.40 -5.24
CA TYR A 133 -7.85 -0.03 -5.54
C TYR A 133 -8.67 -1.32 -5.60
N ASP A 134 -9.65 -1.44 -4.70
CA ASP A 134 -10.43 -2.67 -4.55
C ASP A 134 -11.93 -2.39 -4.60
N PRO A 135 -12.55 -2.46 -5.80
CA PRO A 135 -13.99 -2.30 -5.93
C PRO A 135 -14.75 -3.59 -5.58
N SER A 136 -14.11 -4.76 -5.67
CA SER A 136 -14.79 -6.03 -5.39
C SER A 136 -15.13 -6.18 -3.91
N GLN A 137 -14.22 -5.79 -3.01
CA GLN A 137 -14.46 -5.80 -1.57
C GLN A 137 -15.53 -4.77 -1.20
N GLY A 138 -15.52 -3.63 -1.88
CA GLY A 138 -16.53 -2.60 -1.69
C GLY A 138 -17.92 -3.07 -2.11
N ALA A 139 -18.03 -3.74 -3.25
CA ALA A 139 -19.29 -4.30 -3.73
C ALA A 139 -19.83 -5.35 -2.75
N LEU A 140 -18.95 -6.19 -2.20
CA LEU A 140 -19.33 -7.19 -1.21
C LEU A 140 -19.87 -6.52 0.06
N LEU A 141 -19.19 -5.48 0.55
CA LEU A 141 -19.62 -4.74 1.74
C LEU A 141 -21.00 -4.10 1.52
N GLU A 142 -21.23 -3.48 0.37
CA GLU A 142 -22.52 -2.88 0.02
C GLU A 142 -23.61 -3.94 -0.05
N GLY A 143 -23.32 -5.10 -0.61
CA GLY A 143 -24.25 -6.22 -0.65
C GLY A 143 -24.64 -6.68 0.74
N LEU A 144 -23.68 -6.80 1.65
CA LEU A 144 -23.94 -7.16 3.05
C LEU A 144 -24.77 -6.10 3.75
N GLN A 145 -24.46 -4.82 3.55
CA GLN A 145 -25.22 -3.72 4.13
C GLN A 145 -26.66 -3.71 3.64
N SER A 146 -26.87 -3.88 2.34
CA SER A 146 -28.18 -3.94 1.75
C SER A 146 -29.01 -5.09 2.32
N ASN A 147 -28.42 -6.25 2.49
CA ASN A 147 -29.10 -7.41 3.06
C ASN A 147 -29.47 -7.22 4.54
N LEU A 148 -28.59 -6.58 5.30
CA LEU A 148 -28.81 -6.35 6.74
C LEU A 148 -29.86 -5.26 7.00
N LEU A 149 -30.05 -4.33 6.10
CA LEU A 149 -31.01 -3.24 6.22
C LEU A 149 -32.43 -3.63 5.80
N ARG A 150 -32.61 -4.78 5.20
CA ARG A 150 -33.93 -5.33 4.87
C ARG A 150 -34.52 -6.01 6.10
#